data_1f05c4bb3bdd27a38f767389c4e1ac2a
#
_entry.id   1f05c4bb3bdd27a38f767389c4e1ac2a
#
_cell.length_a   1.000
_cell.length_b   1.000
_cell.length_c   1.000
_cell.angle_alpha   90.00
_cell.angle_beta   90.00
_cell.angle_gamma   90.00
#
_symmetry.space_group_name_H-M   'P 1'
#
loop_
_entity.id
_entity.type
_entity.pdbx_description
1 polymer ?
#
loop_
_entity_poly.entity_id
_entity_poly.type
_entity_poly.pdbx_seq_one_letter_code
_entity_poly.pdbx_strand_id
1 'polypeptide(L)' 'MQGRFDLVFRMAGAALVVVVIYLVIQPFVSAILVA' A
#
# COMPACT_ATOMS: atom_id res chain seq x y z
N MET A 1 -17.41 20.24 -3.65
CA MET A 1 -17.54 19.26 -4.57
C MET A 1 -16.27 18.65 -4.97
N GLN A 2 -15.33 19.40 -5.42
CA GLN A 2 -14.09 18.83 -5.82
C GLN A 2 -13.30 18.23 -4.69
N GLY A 3 -13.49 18.72 -3.50
CA GLY A 3 -12.77 18.23 -2.35
C GLY A 3 -12.98 16.74 -2.09
N ARG A 4 -14.17 16.25 -2.38
CA ARG A 4 -14.47 14.85 -2.15
C ARG A 4 -13.73 13.94 -3.11
N PHE A 5 -13.76 14.29 -4.37
CA PHE A 5 -13.07 13.48 -5.37
C PHE A 5 -11.57 13.47 -5.13
N ASP A 6 -11.04 14.62 -4.72
CA ASP A 6 -9.63 14.73 -4.43
C ASP A 6 -9.24 13.83 -3.27
N LEU A 7 -10.07 13.81 -2.24
CA LEU A 7 -9.80 13.00 -1.06
C LEU A 7 -9.83 11.52 -1.40
N VAL A 8 -10.82 11.09 -2.17
CA VAL A 8 -10.95 9.70 -2.56
C VAL A 8 -9.76 9.29 -3.43
N PHE A 9 -9.36 10.15 -4.34
CA PHE A 9 -8.23 9.87 -5.20
C PHE A 9 -6.95 9.70 -4.40
N ARG A 10 -6.75 10.56 -3.41
CA ARG A 10 -5.58 10.49 -2.56
C ARG A 10 -5.56 9.21 -1.73
N MET A 11 -6.71 8.87 -1.18
CA MET A 11 -6.81 7.67 -0.38
C MET A 11 -6.53 6.43 -1.21
N ALA A 12 -7.07 6.38 -2.42
CA ALA A 12 -6.84 5.25 -3.30
C ALA A 12 -5.36 5.11 -3.64
N GLY A 13 -4.71 6.23 -3.93
CA GLY A 13 -3.28 6.21 -4.23
C GLY A 13 -2.46 5.74 -3.05
N ALA A 14 -2.78 6.23 -1.87
CA ALA A 14 -2.05 5.84 -0.67
C ALA A 14 -2.24 4.36 -0.39
N ALA A 15 -3.45 3.86 -0.55
CA ALA A 15 -3.72 2.45 -0.34
C ALA A 15 -2.94 1.59 -1.33
N LEU A 16 -2.90 2.02 -2.58
CA LEU A 16 -2.15 1.31 -3.60
C LEU A 16 -0.67 1.22 -3.25
N VAL A 17 -0.10 2.34 -2.83
CA VAL A 17 1.31 2.38 -2.46
C VAL A 17 1.58 1.45 -1.29
N VAL A 18 0.72 1.47 -0.29
CA VAL A 18 0.88 0.61 0.88
C VAL A 18 0.82 -0.86 0.47
N VAL A 19 -0.13 -1.21 -0.39
CA VAL A 19 -0.27 -2.58 -0.84
C VAL A 19 0.97 -3.03 -1.61
N VAL A 20 1.47 -2.16 -2.49
CA VAL A 20 2.66 -2.50 -3.27
C VAL A 20 3.86 -2.73 -2.36
N ILE A 21 4.06 -1.84 -1.39
CA ILE A 21 5.15 -1.98 -0.45
C ILE A 21 5.01 -3.27 0.35
N TYR A 22 3.79 -3.55 0.78
CA TYR A 22 3.53 -4.76 1.55
C TYR A 22 3.88 -6.02 0.75
N LEU A 23 3.47 -6.04 -0.51
CA LEU A 23 3.76 -7.19 -1.38
C LEU A 23 5.25 -7.37 -1.63
N VAL A 24 5.98 -6.27 -1.66
CA VAL A 24 7.42 -6.33 -1.88
C VAL A 24 8.14 -6.80 -0.62
N ILE A 25 7.69 -6.36 0.54
CA ILE A 25 8.33 -6.70 1.80
C ILE A 25 7.95 -8.09 2.27
N GLN A 26 6.76 -8.53 1.93
CA GLN A 26 6.25 -9.81 2.42
C GLN A 26 7.20 -10.98 2.19
N PRO A 27 7.70 -11.22 0.97
CA PRO A 27 8.62 -12.32 0.75
C PRO A 27 9.89 -12.20 1.58
N PHE A 28 10.33 -10.97 1.84
CA PHE A 28 11.51 -10.74 2.65
C PHE A 28 11.26 -11.16 4.10
N VAL A 29 10.13 -10.71 4.65
CA VAL A 29 9.78 -11.04 6.02
C VAL A 29 9.56 -12.54 6.17
N SER A 30 8.94 -13.15 5.19
CA SER A 30 8.69 -14.59 5.21
C SER A 30 10.01 -15.36 5.20
N ALA A 31 10.95 -14.90 4.40
CA ALA A 31 12.26 -15.55 4.32
C ALA A 31 12.99 -15.46 5.66
N ILE A 32 12.91 -14.31 6.31
CA ILE A 32 13.54 -14.12 7.62
C ILE A 32 12.88 -15.01 8.66
N LEU A 33 11.57 -15.10 8.62
CA LEU A 33 10.83 -15.90 9.59
C LEU A 33 11.11 -17.38 9.43
N VAL A 34 11.23 -17.83 8.19
CA VAL A 34 11.50 -19.23 7.91
C VAL A 34 12.96 -19.57 8.20
N ALA A 35 13.82 -18.63 7.91
CA ALA A 35 15.23 -18.81 8.20
C ALA A 35 15.50 -18.61 9.68
#